data_dd0a7987f87a920b1eecbc0dbe900030
#
_entry.id   dd0a7987f87a920b1eecbc0dbe900030
#
_cell.length_a   1.000
_cell.length_b   1.000
_cell.length_c   1.000
_cell.angle_alpha   90.00
_cell.angle_beta   90.00
_cell.angle_gamma   90.00
#
_symmetry.space_group_name_H-M   'P 1'
#
loop_
_entity.id
_entity.type
_entity.pdbx_description
1 polymer ?
#
loop_
_entity_poly.entity_id
_entity_poly.type
_entity_poly.pdbx_seq_one_letter_code
_entity_poly.pdbx_strand_id
1 'polypeptide(L)'
;MIIRQRRGKQISALLLMTVILCCGCSNHSSWQKAKDRYVVGVVTKSNTSEYWMSVNSGMEAAAAKYDMDVITLAPDSELDREVQEKQVEKLIDQNVDALAVAPIDSYHVPDYLDEIEKKKITAVCFDNGMVGGELPYIGIDNHKTGYQLAQELAEQLDHKGQVGIVAGDLKQKGHRERVEGFEEYMKSEPEMTCLLYTSDAADE
;
A
#
# COMPACT_ATOMS: atom_id res chain seq x y z
N MET A 1 56.05 -47.24 40.31
CA MET A 1 54.92 -46.97 41.23
C MET A 1 54.27 -45.66 40.80
N ILE A 2 53.00 -45.75 40.36
CA ILE A 2 52.01 -44.69 40.23
C ILE A 2 52.28 -43.61 39.17
N ILE A 3 51.76 -43.85 37.94
CA ILE A 3 51.26 -42.82 37.07
C ILE A 3 49.83 -43.27 36.64
N ARG A 4 48.78 -42.83 37.32
CA ARG A 4 47.42 -43.05 36.90
C ARG A 4 46.58 -41.88 37.46
N GLN A 5 45.89 -41.20 36.62
CA GLN A 5 44.88 -40.15 36.80
C GLN A 5 45.29 -38.75 36.28
N ARG A 6 45.13 -38.54 35.00
CA ARG A 6 44.89 -37.19 34.42
C ARG A 6 44.20 -37.22 33.07
N ARG A 7 43.52 -38.32 32.67
CA ARG A 7 42.81 -38.38 31.38
C ARG A 7 41.28 -38.20 31.44
N GLY A 8 40.69 -38.14 32.64
CA GLY A 8 39.21 -38.06 32.77
C GLY A 8 38.60 -36.65 32.77
N LYS A 9 39.41 -35.60 33.02
CA LYS A 9 38.87 -34.23 33.15
C LYS A 9 38.89 -33.39 31.85
N GLN A 10 39.63 -33.81 30.82
CA GLN A 10 39.71 -33.09 29.56
C GLN A 10 38.60 -33.49 28.56
N ILE A 11 38.00 -34.67 28.70
CA ILE A 11 36.95 -35.15 27.79
C ILE A 11 35.58 -34.51 28.14
N SER A 12 35.33 -34.23 29.44
CA SER A 12 34.11 -33.55 29.89
C SER A 12 34.03 -32.08 29.52
N ALA A 13 35.17 -31.39 29.37
CA ALA A 13 35.20 -29.98 28.97
C ALA A 13 35.02 -29.81 27.46
N LEU A 14 35.40 -30.80 26.66
CA LEU A 14 35.23 -30.74 25.19
C LEU A 14 33.79 -31.08 24.76
N LEU A 15 33.04 -31.90 25.53
CA LEU A 15 31.65 -32.23 25.25
C LEU A 15 30.68 -31.10 25.65
N LEU A 16 31.04 -30.22 26.57
CA LEU A 16 30.22 -29.07 26.97
C LEU A 16 30.35 -27.90 25.97
N MET A 17 31.43 -27.84 25.21
CA MET A 17 31.69 -26.75 24.26
C MET A 17 31.05 -26.99 22.88
N THR A 18 30.65 -28.22 22.57
CA THR A 18 30.00 -28.56 21.29
C THR A 18 28.48 -28.38 21.32
N VAL A 19 27.84 -28.24 22.48
CA VAL A 19 26.39 -28.03 22.60
C VAL A 19 25.99 -26.57 22.43
N ILE A 20 26.93 -25.62 22.60
CA ILE A 20 26.67 -24.19 22.51
C ILE A 20 26.69 -23.64 21.06
N LEU A 21 27.23 -24.39 20.10
CA LEU A 21 27.34 -23.94 18.70
C LEU A 21 26.14 -24.30 17.79
N CYS A 22 25.14 -24.99 18.30
CA CYS A 22 23.90 -25.31 17.52
C CYS A 22 22.70 -24.38 17.79
N CYS A 23 22.85 -23.33 18.58
CA CYS A 23 21.86 -22.23 18.68
C CYS A 23 22.24 -21.11 17.69
N GLY A 24 22.45 -21.48 16.42
CA GLY A 24 22.69 -20.56 15.32
C GLY A 24 21.36 -20.09 14.73
N CYS A 25 21.01 -18.87 15.05
CA CYS A 25 20.36 -17.87 14.18
C CYS A 25 19.30 -18.39 13.19
N SER A 26 18.13 -18.69 13.64
CA SER A 26 16.94 -18.33 12.88
C SER A 26 16.66 -16.86 13.15
N ASN A 27 17.25 -15.96 12.36
CA ASN A 27 16.82 -14.59 12.23
C ASN A 27 15.46 -14.58 11.53
N HIS A 28 14.45 -15.15 12.17
CA HIS A 28 13.08 -14.77 11.97
C HIS A 28 12.92 -13.49 12.80
N SER A 29 13.05 -12.35 12.15
CA SER A 29 12.54 -11.10 12.71
C SER A 29 11.02 -11.20 12.79
N SER A 30 10.52 -12.03 13.71
CA SER A 30 9.15 -11.91 14.17
C SER A 30 9.11 -10.58 14.91
N TRP A 31 8.46 -9.60 14.33
CA TRP A 31 8.05 -8.41 15.05
C TRP A 31 7.20 -8.90 16.22
N GLN A 32 7.82 -9.03 17.41
CA GLN A 32 7.05 -9.30 18.62
C GLN A 32 6.28 -8.02 18.91
N LYS A 33 4.96 -8.07 18.70
CA LYS A 33 4.02 -7.05 19.12
C LYS A 33 4.33 -6.67 20.57
N ALA A 34 4.76 -5.44 20.80
CA ALA A 34 4.82 -4.89 22.15
C ALA A 34 3.40 -5.03 22.72
N LYS A 35 3.25 -5.62 23.90
CA LYS A 35 2.02 -6.24 24.43
C LYS A 35 0.81 -5.30 24.55
N ASP A 36 0.98 -4.00 24.28
CA ASP A 36 0.00 -2.95 24.53
C ASP A 36 -0.21 -1.95 23.36
N ARG A 37 0.41 -2.13 22.18
CA ARG A 37 0.26 -1.22 21.06
C ARG A 37 -0.39 -1.90 19.86
N TYR A 38 -1.31 -1.19 19.21
CA TYR A 38 -1.88 -1.64 17.94
C TYR A 38 -0.85 -1.55 16.82
N VAL A 39 -0.84 -2.55 15.95
CA VAL A 39 0.00 -2.59 14.75
C VAL A 39 -0.88 -2.42 13.52
N VAL A 40 -0.64 -1.36 12.77
CA VAL A 40 -1.33 -1.08 11.51
C VAL A 40 -0.42 -1.43 10.34
N GLY A 41 -0.84 -2.37 9.52
CA GLY A 41 -0.21 -2.66 8.25
C GLY A 41 -0.69 -1.70 7.18
N VAL A 42 0.24 -1.12 6.41
CA VAL A 42 -0.08 -0.21 5.32
C VAL A 42 0.59 -0.68 4.05
N VAL A 43 -0.16 -0.75 2.95
CA VAL A 43 0.41 -1.04 1.64
C VAL A 43 0.06 0.09 0.68
N THR A 44 1.10 0.81 0.25
CA THR A 44 1.02 1.89 -0.74
C THR A 44 1.25 1.35 -2.14
N LYS A 45 1.15 2.20 -3.18
CA LYS A 45 1.37 1.77 -4.56
C LYS A 45 2.83 1.80 -4.99
N SER A 46 3.66 2.61 -4.32
CA SER A 46 5.07 2.75 -4.62
C SER A 46 5.81 3.34 -3.41
N ASN A 47 7.12 3.15 -3.37
CA ASN A 47 8.03 3.77 -2.39
C ASN A 47 8.94 4.82 -3.02
N THR A 48 8.82 5.08 -4.33
CA THR A 48 9.78 5.90 -5.09
C THR A 48 9.31 7.32 -5.38
N SER A 49 8.01 7.63 -5.27
CA SER A 49 7.49 8.96 -5.55
C SER A 49 7.46 9.86 -4.32
N GLU A 50 7.68 11.17 -4.51
CA GLU A 50 7.58 12.17 -3.44
C GLU A 50 6.18 12.20 -2.79
N TYR A 51 5.15 11.92 -3.58
CA TYR A 51 3.78 11.79 -3.08
C TYR A 51 3.69 10.70 -2.00
N TRP A 52 4.15 9.48 -2.30
CA TRP A 52 4.10 8.37 -1.35
C TRP A 52 5.02 8.58 -0.15
N MET A 53 6.16 9.26 -0.33
CA MET A 53 7.01 9.66 0.79
C MET A 53 6.28 10.61 1.75
N SER A 54 5.53 11.58 1.22
CA SER A 54 4.70 12.49 2.03
C SER A 54 3.58 11.75 2.75
N VAL A 55 2.91 10.81 2.08
CA VAL A 55 1.88 9.95 2.68
C VAL A 55 2.48 9.15 3.85
N ASN A 56 3.63 8.50 3.64
CA ASN A 56 4.33 7.74 4.67
C ASN A 56 4.69 8.60 5.89
N SER A 57 5.19 9.81 5.68
CA SER A 57 5.47 10.76 6.77
C SER A 57 4.22 11.11 7.57
N GLY A 58 3.08 11.27 6.91
CA GLY A 58 1.78 11.47 7.56
C GLY A 58 1.35 10.27 8.41
N MET A 59 1.59 9.06 7.92
CA MET A 59 1.29 7.81 8.66
C MET A 59 2.16 7.67 9.90
N GLU A 60 3.47 7.96 9.80
CA GLU A 60 4.38 7.95 10.96
C GLU A 60 3.97 8.98 12.02
N ALA A 61 3.58 10.18 11.58
CA ALA A 61 3.08 11.21 12.50
C ALA A 61 1.76 10.78 13.19
N ALA A 62 0.86 10.13 12.47
CA ALA A 62 -0.37 9.59 13.03
C ALA A 62 -0.07 8.45 14.02
N ALA A 63 0.83 7.55 13.67
CA ALA A 63 1.26 6.45 14.54
C ALA A 63 1.81 6.97 15.88
N ALA A 64 2.69 7.97 15.82
CA ALA A 64 3.23 8.63 17.01
C ALA A 64 2.13 9.33 17.85
N LYS A 65 1.17 9.98 17.18
CA LYS A 65 0.07 10.70 17.84
C LYS A 65 -0.89 9.76 18.59
N TYR A 66 -1.15 8.59 18.01
CA TYR A 66 -2.14 7.65 18.54
C TYR A 66 -1.52 6.44 19.27
N ASP A 67 -0.21 6.48 19.53
CA ASP A 67 0.56 5.42 20.19
C ASP A 67 0.38 4.04 19.53
N MET A 68 0.52 4.00 18.20
CA MET A 68 0.44 2.80 17.36
C MET A 68 1.78 2.51 16.69
N ASP A 69 1.98 1.27 16.29
CA ASP A 69 3.07 0.88 15.40
C ASP A 69 2.54 0.79 13.97
N VAL A 70 3.33 1.24 12.99
CA VAL A 70 3.00 1.14 11.56
C VAL A 70 4.05 0.32 10.84
N ILE A 71 3.59 -0.63 10.02
CA ILE A 71 4.43 -1.39 9.10
C ILE A 71 4.00 -0.99 7.68
N THR A 72 4.83 -0.24 6.98
CA THR A 72 4.55 0.17 5.60
C THR A 72 5.30 -0.72 4.62
N LEU A 73 4.59 -1.26 3.63
CA LEU A 73 5.12 -1.99 2.49
C LEU A 73 4.67 -1.31 1.20
N ALA A 74 5.47 -1.42 0.15
CA ALA A 74 5.15 -0.92 -1.18
C ALA A 74 5.91 -1.71 -2.24
N PRO A 75 5.32 -1.96 -3.42
CA PRO A 75 6.09 -2.40 -4.57
C PRO A 75 6.99 -1.27 -5.09
N ASP A 76 7.94 -1.62 -5.95
CA ASP A 76 8.84 -0.63 -6.57
C ASP A 76 8.14 0.16 -7.70
N SER A 77 7.04 -0.36 -8.24
CA SER A 77 6.27 0.25 -9.33
C SER A 77 4.77 0.21 -9.04
N GLU A 78 4.07 1.28 -9.43
CA GLU A 78 2.60 1.34 -9.39
C GLU A 78 1.90 0.42 -10.42
N LEU A 79 2.67 -0.38 -11.16
CA LEU A 79 2.18 -1.40 -12.09
C LEU A 79 2.24 -2.82 -11.51
N ASP A 80 2.92 -3.01 -10.36
CA ASP A 80 3.18 -4.33 -9.77
C ASP A 80 2.09 -4.76 -8.78
N ARG A 81 0.86 -4.95 -9.30
CA ARG A 81 -0.29 -5.41 -8.51
C ARG A 81 -0.02 -6.71 -7.75
N GLU A 82 0.59 -7.70 -8.40
CA GLU A 82 0.86 -8.99 -7.76
C GLU A 82 1.84 -8.90 -6.59
N VAL A 83 2.82 -8.00 -6.69
CA VAL A 83 3.75 -7.73 -5.59
C VAL A 83 2.99 -7.06 -4.43
N GLN A 84 2.10 -6.10 -4.74
CA GLN A 84 1.27 -5.44 -3.74
C GLN A 84 0.39 -6.44 -2.98
N GLU A 85 -0.28 -7.36 -3.67
CA GLU A 85 -1.13 -8.38 -3.06
C GLU A 85 -0.34 -9.27 -2.09
N LYS A 86 0.83 -9.77 -2.50
CA LYS A 86 1.73 -10.55 -1.62
C LYS A 86 2.18 -9.77 -0.39
N GLN A 87 2.31 -8.46 -0.51
CA GLN A 87 2.66 -7.60 0.63
C GLN A 87 1.49 -7.48 1.61
N VAL A 88 0.24 -7.40 1.13
CA VAL A 88 -0.96 -7.46 1.97
C VAL A 88 -1.05 -8.80 2.68
N GLU A 89 -0.92 -9.92 1.96
CA GLU A 89 -0.92 -11.27 2.52
C GLU A 89 0.15 -11.42 3.63
N LYS A 90 1.36 -10.90 3.38
CA LYS A 90 2.43 -10.91 4.37
C LYS A 90 2.04 -10.18 5.66
N LEU A 91 1.35 -9.03 5.58
CA LEU A 91 0.90 -8.30 6.77
C LEU A 91 -0.22 -9.06 7.50
N ILE A 92 -1.12 -9.71 6.76
CA ILE A 92 -2.15 -10.59 7.31
C ILE A 92 -1.52 -11.76 8.09
N ASP A 93 -0.46 -12.36 7.56
CA ASP A 93 0.27 -13.44 8.22
C ASP A 93 1.06 -12.98 9.45
N GLN A 94 1.46 -11.73 9.48
CA GLN A 94 2.08 -11.09 10.64
C GLN A 94 1.07 -10.73 11.74
N ASN A 95 -0.22 -10.98 11.52
CA ASN A 95 -1.32 -10.70 12.44
C ASN A 95 -1.37 -9.22 12.88
N VAL A 96 -1.29 -8.29 11.91
CA VAL A 96 -1.54 -6.87 12.17
C VAL A 96 -2.98 -6.67 12.67
N ASP A 97 -3.21 -5.64 13.47
CA ASP A 97 -4.53 -5.36 14.03
C ASP A 97 -5.47 -4.67 13.04
N ALA A 98 -4.88 -3.91 12.10
CA ALA A 98 -5.62 -3.24 11.05
C ALA A 98 -4.79 -3.15 9.77
N LEU A 99 -5.46 -2.98 8.64
CA LEU A 99 -4.87 -2.81 7.31
C LEU A 99 -5.37 -1.54 6.63
N ALA A 100 -4.48 -0.80 5.99
CA ALA A 100 -4.82 0.25 5.06
C ALA A 100 -4.13 -0.04 3.73
N VAL A 101 -4.91 -0.10 2.65
CA VAL A 101 -4.40 -0.46 1.31
C VAL A 101 -4.77 0.63 0.31
N ALA A 102 -3.79 1.08 -0.49
CA ALA A 102 -4.03 1.89 -1.67
C ALA A 102 -3.97 0.99 -2.91
N PRO A 103 -5.09 0.44 -3.41
CA PRO A 103 -5.06 -0.57 -4.45
C PRO A 103 -4.51 -0.01 -5.78
N ILE A 104 -3.59 -0.76 -6.40
CA ILE A 104 -3.05 -0.44 -7.73
C ILE A 104 -4.14 -0.66 -8.78
N ASP A 105 -4.85 -1.78 -8.72
CA ASP A 105 -5.99 -2.07 -9.60
C ASP A 105 -7.28 -2.04 -8.79
N SER A 106 -8.12 -1.07 -9.08
CA SER A 106 -9.40 -0.89 -8.36
C SER A 106 -10.50 -1.86 -8.81
N TYR A 107 -10.33 -2.50 -9.96
CA TYR A 107 -11.33 -3.38 -10.57
C TYR A 107 -10.98 -4.88 -10.42
N HIS A 108 -9.85 -5.17 -9.80
CA HIS A 108 -9.48 -6.51 -9.39
C HIS A 108 -9.90 -6.76 -7.94
N VAL A 109 -10.62 -7.85 -7.71
CA VAL A 109 -11.01 -8.28 -6.35
C VAL A 109 -9.99 -9.33 -5.89
N PRO A 110 -9.08 -9.00 -4.96
CA PRO A 110 -8.02 -9.92 -4.55
C PRO A 110 -8.50 -10.96 -3.53
N ASP A 111 -7.90 -12.14 -3.57
CA ASP A 111 -8.24 -13.27 -2.69
C ASP A 111 -7.98 -12.97 -1.19
N TYR A 112 -7.09 -12.03 -0.88
CA TYR A 112 -6.80 -11.66 0.51
C TYR A 112 -7.99 -11.04 1.26
N LEU A 113 -9.05 -10.60 0.55
CA LEU A 113 -10.26 -10.08 1.20
C LEU A 113 -10.96 -11.15 2.04
N ASP A 114 -10.98 -12.41 1.56
CA ASP A 114 -11.54 -13.54 2.30
C ASP A 114 -10.77 -13.77 3.61
N GLU A 115 -9.44 -13.63 3.59
CA GLU A 115 -8.62 -13.79 4.79
C GLU A 115 -8.80 -12.62 5.77
N ILE A 116 -8.99 -11.38 5.28
CA ILE A 116 -9.34 -10.22 6.10
C ILE A 116 -10.64 -10.47 6.86
N GLU A 117 -11.69 -10.92 6.15
CA GLU A 117 -12.98 -11.24 6.75
C GLU A 117 -12.87 -12.38 7.76
N LYS A 118 -12.26 -13.50 7.38
CA LYS A 118 -12.07 -14.68 8.23
C LYS A 118 -11.30 -14.37 9.52
N LYS A 119 -10.25 -13.56 9.42
CA LYS A 119 -9.43 -13.14 10.58
C LYS A 119 -10.02 -11.94 11.31
N LYS A 120 -11.11 -11.33 10.80
CA LYS A 120 -11.76 -10.13 11.34
C LYS A 120 -10.80 -8.95 11.50
N ILE A 121 -9.91 -8.75 10.53
CA ILE A 121 -8.99 -7.62 10.50
C ILE A 121 -9.77 -6.38 10.06
N THR A 122 -9.66 -5.28 10.82
CA THR A 122 -10.20 -4.00 10.37
C THR A 122 -9.39 -3.50 9.18
N ALA A 123 -10.05 -3.29 8.03
CA ALA A 123 -9.35 -2.87 6.81
C ALA A 123 -10.05 -1.70 6.14
N VAL A 124 -9.27 -0.83 5.49
CA VAL A 124 -9.75 0.32 4.71
C VAL A 124 -8.95 0.46 3.42
N CYS A 125 -9.59 0.99 2.37
CA CYS A 125 -8.90 1.52 1.22
C CYS A 125 -8.64 3.02 1.39
N PHE A 126 -7.52 3.50 0.88
CA PHE A 126 -7.23 4.94 0.81
C PHE A 126 -6.62 5.28 -0.57
N ASP A 127 -6.62 6.57 -0.93
CA ASP A 127 -6.22 7.06 -2.25
C ASP A 127 -7.09 6.53 -3.39
N ASN A 128 -7.21 5.22 -3.56
CA ASN A 128 -8.16 4.54 -4.44
C ASN A 128 -9.07 3.59 -3.66
N GLY A 129 -10.33 3.47 -4.08
CA GLY A 129 -11.25 2.43 -3.62
C GLY A 129 -11.16 1.16 -4.47
N MET A 130 -11.75 0.07 -3.99
CA MET A 130 -11.98 -1.15 -4.74
C MET A 130 -13.41 -1.20 -5.26
N VAL A 131 -13.61 -1.73 -6.46
CA VAL A 131 -14.92 -2.02 -7.04
C VAL A 131 -15.19 -3.51 -6.81
N GLY A 132 -16.29 -3.82 -6.10
CA GLY A 132 -16.62 -5.21 -5.74
C GLY A 132 -15.93 -5.72 -4.48
N GLY A 133 -14.98 -4.98 -3.91
CA GLY A 133 -14.45 -5.22 -2.58
C GLY A 133 -15.10 -4.27 -1.59
N GLU A 134 -15.78 -4.78 -0.56
CA GLU A 134 -16.59 -3.95 0.36
C GLU A 134 -15.77 -3.25 1.46
N LEU A 135 -14.50 -2.89 1.18
CA LEU A 135 -13.70 -2.12 2.13
C LEU A 135 -14.11 -0.65 2.15
N PRO A 136 -14.24 -0.03 3.34
CA PRO A 136 -14.45 1.41 3.45
C PRO A 136 -13.36 2.19 2.72
N TYR A 137 -13.73 3.26 2.02
CA TYR A 137 -12.80 4.14 1.32
C TYR A 137 -12.59 5.45 2.10
N ILE A 138 -11.34 5.83 2.25
CA ILE A 138 -10.92 7.11 2.83
C ILE A 138 -10.13 7.87 1.77
N GLY A 139 -10.69 8.97 1.30
CA GLY A 139 -10.08 9.80 0.26
C GLY A 139 -10.99 10.93 -0.18
N ILE A 140 -10.62 11.54 -1.30
CA ILE A 140 -11.40 12.62 -1.92
C ILE A 140 -12.47 12.05 -2.84
N ASP A 141 -13.49 12.86 -3.12
CA ASP A 141 -14.45 12.63 -4.20
C ASP A 141 -13.76 12.99 -5.54
N ASN A 142 -13.22 11.97 -6.20
CA ASN A 142 -12.44 12.15 -7.44
C ASN A 142 -13.31 12.66 -8.59
N HIS A 143 -14.55 12.20 -8.70
CA HIS A 143 -15.46 12.66 -9.74
C HIS A 143 -15.77 14.16 -9.59
N LYS A 144 -16.14 14.57 -8.39
CA LYS A 144 -16.38 15.99 -8.07
C LYS A 144 -15.13 16.84 -8.31
N THR A 145 -13.94 16.31 -7.98
CA THR A 145 -12.67 17.01 -8.22
C THR A 145 -12.41 17.23 -9.70
N GLY A 146 -12.66 16.21 -10.54
CA GLY A 146 -12.57 16.34 -12.00
C GLY A 146 -13.55 17.36 -12.56
N TYR A 147 -14.81 17.32 -12.12
CA TYR A 147 -15.86 18.25 -12.50
C TYR A 147 -15.47 19.70 -12.16
N GLN A 148 -15.01 19.95 -10.94
CA GLN A 148 -14.59 21.29 -10.49
C GLN A 148 -13.38 21.80 -11.27
N LEU A 149 -12.41 20.92 -11.61
CA LEU A 149 -11.27 21.30 -12.43
C LEU A 149 -11.69 21.73 -13.83
N ALA A 150 -12.64 21.01 -14.44
CA ALA A 150 -13.19 21.35 -15.74
C ALA A 150 -13.91 22.70 -15.73
N GLN A 151 -14.71 22.94 -14.68
CA GLN A 151 -15.43 24.20 -14.49
C GLN A 151 -14.43 25.37 -14.40
N GLU A 152 -13.46 25.28 -13.54
CA GLU A 152 -12.43 26.33 -13.37
C GLU A 152 -11.68 26.62 -14.67
N LEU A 153 -11.33 25.56 -15.41
CA LEU A 153 -10.61 25.69 -16.68
C LEU A 153 -11.48 26.36 -17.75
N ALA A 154 -12.79 26.02 -17.81
CA ALA A 154 -13.71 26.64 -18.75
C ALA A 154 -13.89 28.15 -18.46
N GLU A 155 -14.04 28.52 -17.18
CA GLU A 155 -14.10 29.92 -16.76
C GLU A 155 -12.84 30.69 -17.17
N GLN A 156 -11.65 30.11 -17.00
CA GLN A 156 -10.39 30.75 -17.41
C GLN A 156 -10.22 30.88 -18.92
N LEU A 157 -10.90 30.05 -19.71
CA LEU A 157 -10.89 30.06 -21.17
C LEU A 157 -12.08 30.82 -21.80
N ASP A 158 -12.85 31.57 -21.02
CA ASP A 158 -14.09 32.22 -21.47
C ASP A 158 -15.06 31.23 -22.18
N HIS A 159 -15.13 29.98 -21.68
CA HIS A 159 -16.00 28.90 -22.14
C HIS A 159 -15.83 28.51 -23.64
N LYS A 160 -14.62 28.63 -24.18
CA LYS A 160 -14.33 28.26 -25.58
C LYS A 160 -12.90 27.79 -25.78
N GLY A 161 -12.71 26.87 -26.74
CA GLY A 161 -11.38 26.40 -27.14
C GLY A 161 -11.22 24.88 -27.00
N GLN A 162 -9.95 24.45 -26.97
CA GLN A 162 -9.58 23.04 -26.86
C GLN A 162 -8.79 22.79 -25.59
N VAL A 163 -9.16 21.73 -24.88
CA VAL A 163 -8.46 21.27 -23.69
C VAL A 163 -8.01 19.82 -23.86
N GLY A 164 -6.90 19.47 -23.25
CA GLY A 164 -6.39 18.10 -23.24
C GLY A 164 -6.32 17.57 -21.82
N ILE A 165 -6.80 16.34 -21.61
CA ILE A 165 -6.61 15.59 -20.36
C ILE A 165 -5.47 14.62 -20.58
N VAL A 166 -4.43 14.70 -19.76
CA VAL A 166 -3.40 13.66 -19.65
C VAL A 166 -3.70 12.86 -18.38
N ALA A 167 -4.21 11.64 -18.54
CA ALA A 167 -4.59 10.77 -17.44
C ALA A 167 -3.57 9.66 -17.24
N GLY A 168 -3.41 9.22 -16.00
CA GLY A 168 -2.70 7.99 -15.68
C GLY A 168 -3.54 6.74 -15.99
N ASP A 169 -3.09 5.58 -15.49
CA ASP A 169 -3.77 4.31 -15.72
C ASP A 169 -5.23 4.35 -15.22
N LEU A 170 -6.17 4.11 -16.14
CA LEU A 170 -7.62 4.11 -15.86
C LEU A 170 -8.11 2.83 -15.14
N LYS A 171 -7.24 1.87 -14.85
CA LYS A 171 -7.51 0.79 -13.89
C LYS A 171 -7.57 1.33 -12.45
N GLN A 172 -7.02 2.49 -12.21
CA GLN A 172 -7.18 3.20 -10.97
C GLN A 172 -8.49 3.99 -10.96
N LYS A 173 -9.41 3.63 -10.08
CA LYS A 173 -10.75 4.24 -9.96
C LYS A 173 -10.68 5.76 -9.83
N GLY A 174 -9.74 6.28 -9.04
CA GLY A 174 -9.56 7.71 -8.84
C GLY A 174 -9.18 8.46 -10.12
N HIS A 175 -8.35 7.86 -11.00
CA HIS A 175 -8.03 8.47 -12.29
C HIS A 175 -9.25 8.48 -13.22
N ARG A 176 -9.95 7.36 -13.30
CA ARG A 176 -11.18 7.25 -14.11
C ARG A 176 -12.25 8.24 -13.66
N GLU A 177 -12.53 8.30 -12.37
CA GLU A 177 -13.55 9.22 -11.82
C GLU A 177 -13.22 10.69 -12.10
N ARG A 178 -11.93 11.09 -12.01
CA ARG A 178 -11.55 12.47 -12.36
C ARG A 178 -11.79 12.76 -13.83
N VAL A 179 -11.48 11.83 -14.74
CA VAL A 179 -11.76 11.97 -16.17
C VAL A 179 -13.26 12.05 -16.41
N GLU A 180 -14.05 11.15 -15.84
CA GLU A 180 -15.50 11.12 -15.98
C GLU A 180 -16.15 12.44 -15.50
N GLY A 181 -15.74 12.95 -14.34
CA GLY A 181 -16.24 14.22 -13.82
C GLY A 181 -15.86 15.42 -14.72
N PHE A 182 -14.63 15.43 -15.24
CA PHE A 182 -14.16 16.46 -16.16
C PHE A 182 -14.98 16.43 -17.46
N GLU A 183 -15.14 15.27 -18.07
CA GLU A 183 -15.93 15.10 -19.30
C GLU A 183 -17.40 15.42 -19.09
N GLU A 184 -17.96 15.12 -17.91
CA GLU A 184 -19.35 15.46 -17.59
C GLU A 184 -19.57 16.97 -17.69
N TYR A 185 -18.69 17.78 -17.08
CA TYR A 185 -18.80 19.23 -17.17
C TYR A 185 -18.62 19.71 -18.61
N MET A 186 -17.63 19.19 -19.34
CA MET A 186 -17.35 19.61 -20.72
C MET A 186 -18.50 19.35 -21.68
N LYS A 187 -19.40 18.38 -21.41
CA LYS A 187 -20.62 18.17 -22.21
C LYS A 187 -21.61 19.36 -22.15
N SER A 188 -21.50 20.19 -21.13
CA SER A 188 -22.31 21.40 -21.00
C SER A 188 -21.71 22.63 -21.71
N GLU A 189 -20.49 22.50 -22.25
CA GLU A 189 -19.73 23.58 -22.88
C GLU A 189 -19.63 23.39 -24.41
N PRO A 190 -20.61 23.89 -25.20
CA PRO A 190 -20.70 23.58 -26.64
C PRO A 190 -19.58 24.19 -27.49
N GLU A 191 -18.89 25.22 -27.01
CA GLU A 191 -17.77 25.87 -27.70
C GLU A 191 -16.40 25.33 -27.26
N MET A 192 -16.40 24.29 -26.36
CA MET A 192 -15.19 23.63 -25.91
C MET A 192 -15.06 22.23 -26.49
N THR A 193 -13.83 21.83 -26.80
CA THR A 193 -13.48 20.47 -27.23
C THR A 193 -12.50 19.85 -26.23
N CYS A 194 -12.82 18.65 -25.75
CA CYS A 194 -11.96 17.91 -24.83
C CYS A 194 -11.32 16.72 -25.55
N LEU A 195 -10.01 16.56 -25.41
CA LEU A 195 -9.22 15.43 -25.91
C LEU A 195 -8.63 14.66 -24.72
N LEU A 196 -8.83 13.35 -24.69
CA LEU A 196 -8.26 12.48 -23.66
C LEU A 196 -7.02 11.76 -24.20
N TYR A 197 -5.93 11.85 -23.41
CA TYR A 197 -4.69 11.11 -23.63
C TYR A 197 -4.43 10.24 -22.38
N THR A 198 -4.27 8.94 -22.59
CA THR A 198 -3.92 7.99 -21.51
C THR A 198 -2.47 7.53 -21.65
N SER A 199 -1.90 6.96 -20.58
CA SER A 199 -0.56 6.38 -20.62
C SER A 199 -0.41 5.30 -21.70
N ASP A 200 -1.48 4.59 -22.02
CA ASP A 200 -1.46 3.54 -23.05
C ASP A 200 -1.38 4.10 -24.48
N ALA A 201 -1.73 5.38 -24.67
CA ALA A 201 -1.63 6.03 -25.98
C ALA A 201 -0.20 6.54 -26.30
N ALA A 202 0.74 6.41 -25.38
CA ALA A 202 2.13 6.81 -25.58
C ALA A 202 2.98 5.67 -26.22
N ASP A 203 2.44 4.45 -26.29
CA ASP A 203 3.12 3.27 -26.83
C ASP A 203 2.69 2.93 -28.28
N GLU A 204 1.81 3.73 -28.91
CA GLU A 204 1.43 3.67 -30.35
C GLU A 204 2.09 4.82 -31.14
#